data_4468cbe23ab7285b37a9e7d4fed6bfd8
#
_entry.id   4468cbe23ab7285b37a9e7d4fed6bfd8
#
_cell.length_a   1.000
_cell.length_b   1.000
_cell.length_c   1.000
_cell.angle_alpha   90.00
_cell.angle_beta   90.00
_cell.angle_gamma   90.00
#
_symmetry.space_group_name_H-M   'P 1'
#
loop_
_entity.id
_entity.type
_entity.pdbx_description
1 polymer ?
#
loop_
_entity_poly.entity_id
_entity_poly.type
_entity_poly.pdbx_seq_one_letter_code
_entity_poly.pdbx_strand_id
1 'polypeptide(L)'
;ITITIENAVNYWNELLAFPTYYPVHSSAFNNEAWATDPSTYICNGPYTMASWDHNSVITLKKNPNYHNASEVKMNEIKMFLSDDANNMLSNFKNGSWLLIDDVPTNEIATLKKDYANEFVVAGQIGTYYVCWNINEDLLPGSELTGVEKEKAQQEIRSAIALLFDRSYIVNDVAQGGEVPASSFVAMGMTDADGSEFYKNAGSSEDYVGYYDISDDSYAANCQKAVEVLKKYYSNINA
;
A
#
# COMPACT_ATOMS: atom_id res chain seq x y z
N ILE A 1 1.65 -8.91 -32.30
CA ILE A 1 0.32 -8.75 -31.65
C ILE A 1 -0.15 -7.35 -31.98
N THR A 2 -1.38 -7.22 -32.44
CA THR A 2 -2.04 -5.92 -32.64
C THR A 2 -3.13 -5.77 -31.60
N ILE A 3 -3.12 -4.68 -30.85
CA ILE A 3 -4.13 -4.37 -29.84
C ILE A 3 -4.84 -3.10 -30.29
N THR A 4 -6.17 -3.15 -30.35
CA THR A 4 -7.02 -2.00 -30.68
C THR A 4 -7.76 -1.58 -29.41
N ILE A 5 -7.67 -0.31 -29.06
CA ILE A 5 -8.37 0.30 -27.92
C ILE A 5 -9.48 1.21 -28.45
N GLU A 6 -10.58 1.32 -27.71
CA GLU A 6 -11.75 2.12 -28.12
C GLU A 6 -11.46 3.63 -28.08
N ASN A 7 -10.68 4.05 -27.09
CA ASN A 7 -10.31 5.44 -26.87
C ASN A 7 -8.81 5.57 -26.70
N ALA A 8 -8.25 6.73 -27.09
CA ALA A 8 -6.85 7.03 -26.84
C ALA A 8 -6.58 7.15 -25.33
N VAL A 9 -5.53 6.48 -24.86
CA VAL A 9 -5.11 6.47 -23.45
C VAL A 9 -3.63 6.83 -23.41
N ASN A 10 -3.29 7.95 -22.80
CA ASN A 10 -1.91 8.47 -22.78
C ASN A 10 -0.93 7.57 -22.02
N TYR A 11 -1.43 6.81 -21.05
CA TYR A 11 -0.65 5.88 -20.18
C TYR A 11 -0.76 4.41 -20.63
N TRP A 12 -1.08 4.16 -21.90
CA TRP A 12 -1.28 2.79 -22.42
C TRP A 12 -0.03 1.91 -22.28
N ASN A 13 1.15 2.49 -22.54
CA ASN A 13 2.40 1.74 -22.43
C ASN A 13 2.71 1.32 -20.99
N GLU A 14 2.40 2.18 -20.04
CA GLU A 14 2.54 1.91 -18.60
C GLU A 14 1.58 0.81 -18.15
N LEU A 15 0.35 0.80 -18.66
CA LEU A 15 -0.60 -0.28 -18.42
C LEU A 15 -0.09 -1.64 -18.91
N LEU A 16 0.58 -1.70 -20.07
CA LEU A 16 1.14 -2.94 -20.60
C LEU A 16 2.28 -3.51 -19.73
N ALA A 17 2.91 -2.69 -18.90
CA ALA A 17 3.91 -3.13 -17.93
C ALA A 17 3.29 -3.73 -16.67
N PHE A 18 1.98 -3.61 -16.48
CA PHE A 18 1.28 -4.15 -15.31
C PHE A 18 1.12 -5.67 -15.44
N PRO A 19 1.34 -6.46 -14.37
CA PRO A 19 1.36 -7.93 -14.42
C PRO A 19 0.12 -8.57 -15.06
N THR A 20 -1.06 -7.94 -14.93
CA THR A 20 -2.31 -8.42 -15.55
C THR A 20 -2.23 -8.56 -17.07
N TYR A 21 -1.37 -7.77 -17.72
CA TYR A 21 -1.18 -7.78 -19.18
C TYR A 21 -0.03 -8.67 -19.65
N TYR A 22 0.65 -9.35 -18.74
CA TYR A 22 1.76 -10.23 -19.12
C TYR A 22 1.26 -11.42 -19.94
N PRO A 23 1.99 -11.80 -21.00
CA PRO A 23 1.60 -12.93 -21.84
C PRO A 23 1.69 -14.23 -21.05
N VAL A 24 0.66 -15.06 -21.16
CA VAL A 24 0.60 -16.38 -20.58
C VAL A 24 0.66 -17.43 -21.69
N HIS A 25 1.51 -18.44 -21.52
CA HIS A 25 1.63 -19.52 -22.50
C HIS A 25 0.36 -20.37 -22.52
N SER A 26 -0.04 -20.85 -23.70
CA SER A 26 -1.31 -21.60 -23.88
C SER A 26 -1.40 -22.89 -23.07
N SER A 27 -0.27 -23.50 -22.68
CA SER A 27 -0.26 -24.68 -21.81
C SER A 27 -0.80 -24.42 -20.40
N ALA A 28 -0.81 -23.14 -19.96
CA ALA A 28 -1.36 -22.75 -18.66
C ALA A 28 -2.89 -22.69 -18.64
N PHE A 29 -3.56 -22.59 -19.81
CA PHE A 29 -5.02 -22.37 -19.88
C PHE A 29 -5.87 -23.48 -19.27
N ASN A 30 -5.36 -24.71 -19.22
CA ASN A 30 -6.06 -25.86 -18.65
C ASN A 30 -5.40 -26.40 -17.38
N ASN A 31 -4.52 -25.63 -16.77
CA ASN A 31 -3.83 -26.01 -15.53
C ASN A 31 -3.81 -24.82 -14.57
N GLU A 32 -4.74 -24.78 -13.65
CA GLU A 32 -4.83 -23.68 -12.65
C GLU A 32 -3.59 -23.60 -11.74
N ALA A 33 -2.90 -24.74 -11.56
CA ALA A 33 -1.69 -24.82 -10.73
C ALA A 33 -0.38 -24.59 -11.53
N TRP A 34 -0.45 -24.15 -12.79
CA TRP A 34 0.73 -24.02 -13.67
C TRP A 34 1.87 -23.19 -13.06
N ALA A 35 1.53 -22.18 -12.26
CA ALA A 35 2.50 -21.26 -11.67
C ALA A 35 3.05 -21.76 -10.32
N THR A 36 2.54 -22.83 -9.76
CA THR A 36 2.94 -23.36 -8.45
C THR A 36 3.84 -24.61 -8.54
N ASP A 37 3.99 -25.18 -9.75
CA ASP A 37 4.82 -26.36 -10.00
C ASP A 37 5.96 -25.98 -10.98
N PRO A 38 7.23 -26.17 -10.57
CA PRO A 38 8.38 -25.88 -11.44
C PRO A 38 8.35 -26.60 -12.80
N SER A 39 7.74 -27.79 -12.86
CA SER A 39 7.65 -28.58 -14.10
C SER A 39 6.68 -27.99 -15.12
N THR A 40 5.73 -27.20 -14.68
CA THR A 40 4.70 -26.55 -15.54
C THR A 40 4.88 -25.05 -15.64
N TYR A 41 5.78 -24.46 -14.83
CA TYR A 41 6.04 -23.03 -14.82
C TYR A 41 6.79 -22.59 -16.08
N ILE A 42 6.13 -21.78 -16.91
CA ILE A 42 6.71 -21.23 -18.13
C ILE A 42 6.76 -19.71 -18.00
N CYS A 43 7.93 -19.15 -18.19
CA CYS A 43 8.16 -17.71 -18.16
C CYS A 43 9.19 -17.29 -19.22
N ASN A 44 9.19 -16.01 -19.55
CA ASN A 44 10.15 -15.37 -20.45
C ASN A 44 11.08 -14.37 -19.73
N GLY A 45 11.06 -14.38 -18.39
CA GLY A 45 11.87 -13.52 -17.54
C GLY A 45 13.32 -14.00 -17.36
N PRO A 46 14.15 -13.22 -16.63
CA PRO A 46 15.57 -13.51 -16.41
C PRO A 46 15.83 -14.75 -15.55
N TYR A 47 14.85 -15.20 -14.79
CA TYR A 47 14.92 -16.37 -13.92
C TYR A 47 13.73 -17.29 -14.19
N THR A 48 13.91 -18.59 -13.95
CA THR A 48 12.86 -19.60 -13.94
C THR A 48 12.79 -20.30 -12.59
N MET A 49 11.62 -20.77 -12.20
CA MET A 49 11.44 -21.47 -10.95
C MET A 49 12.08 -22.86 -11.01
N ALA A 50 13.03 -23.12 -10.15
CA ALA A 50 13.71 -24.42 -10.04
C ALA A 50 13.05 -25.33 -9.01
N SER A 51 12.58 -24.77 -7.91
CA SER A 51 11.82 -25.48 -6.88
C SER A 51 10.94 -24.52 -6.09
N TRP A 52 9.86 -25.03 -5.55
CA TRP A 52 9.04 -24.37 -4.56
C TRP A 52 8.75 -25.36 -3.43
N ASP A 53 9.41 -25.15 -2.30
CA ASP A 53 9.07 -25.80 -1.04
C ASP A 53 8.07 -24.91 -0.31
N HIS A 54 6.79 -25.28 -0.37
CA HIS A 54 5.69 -24.47 0.14
C HIS A 54 5.87 -24.15 1.63
N ASN A 55 5.60 -22.89 2.00
CA ASN A 55 5.81 -22.31 3.34
C ASN A 55 7.29 -22.26 3.78
N SER A 56 8.25 -22.46 2.89
CA SER A 56 9.67 -22.47 3.21
C SER A 56 10.48 -21.61 2.24
N VAL A 57 10.69 -22.07 1.00
CA VAL A 57 11.56 -21.39 0.06
C VAL A 57 11.17 -21.60 -1.40
N ILE A 58 11.25 -20.53 -2.20
CA ILE A 58 11.23 -20.60 -3.66
C ILE A 58 12.66 -20.42 -4.15
N THR A 59 13.13 -21.36 -4.96
CA THR A 59 14.45 -21.28 -5.61
C THR A 59 14.27 -20.93 -7.08
N LEU A 60 14.86 -19.81 -7.48
CA LEU A 60 14.90 -19.36 -8.86
C LEU A 60 16.30 -19.57 -9.43
N LYS A 61 16.40 -20.03 -10.70
CA LYS A 61 17.67 -20.13 -11.42
C LYS A 61 17.66 -19.27 -12.66
N LYS A 62 18.83 -18.78 -13.03
CA LYS A 62 19.04 -18.01 -14.26
C LYS A 62 18.45 -18.73 -15.45
N ASN A 63 17.63 -18.03 -16.22
CA ASN A 63 17.02 -18.52 -17.45
C ASN A 63 17.99 -18.32 -18.62
N PRO A 64 18.57 -19.40 -19.19
CA PRO A 64 19.49 -19.29 -20.30
C PRO A 64 18.82 -18.81 -21.62
N ASN A 65 17.49 -18.93 -21.70
CA ASN A 65 16.69 -18.52 -22.86
C ASN A 65 16.17 -17.09 -22.76
N TYR A 66 16.50 -16.36 -21.68
CA TYR A 66 16.13 -14.96 -21.54
C TYR A 66 16.87 -14.12 -22.61
N HIS A 67 16.17 -13.19 -23.28
CA HIS A 67 16.73 -12.42 -24.38
C HIS A 67 18.01 -11.64 -24.01
N ASN A 68 18.11 -11.20 -22.76
CA ASN A 68 19.33 -10.53 -22.21
C ASN A 68 20.04 -11.41 -21.18
N ALA A 69 20.13 -12.72 -21.38
CA ALA A 69 20.71 -13.64 -20.42
C ALA A 69 22.17 -13.30 -20.05
N SER A 70 22.94 -12.70 -20.96
CA SER A 70 24.33 -12.28 -20.69
C SER A 70 24.44 -11.17 -19.63
N GLU A 71 23.40 -10.37 -19.44
CA GLU A 71 23.37 -9.28 -18.45
C GLU A 71 22.97 -9.77 -17.05
N VAL A 72 22.37 -10.95 -16.95
CA VAL A 72 21.95 -11.55 -15.69
C VAL A 72 23.18 -12.12 -14.97
N LYS A 73 23.56 -11.50 -13.86
CA LYS A 73 24.80 -11.82 -13.13
C LYS A 73 24.63 -12.92 -12.09
N MET A 74 23.52 -12.93 -11.36
CA MET A 74 23.25 -13.95 -10.34
C MET A 74 22.75 -15.24 -10.99
N ASN A 75 23.29 -16.37 -10.57
CA ASN A 75 22.91 -17.67 -11.09
C ASN A 75 21.67 -18.24 -10.38
N GLU A 76 21.47 -17.90 -9.12
CA GLU A 76 20.41 -18.42 -8.28
C GLU A 76 19.92 -17.31 -7.32
N ILE A 77 18.60 -17.31 -7.05
CA ILE A 77 17.94 -16.49 -6.04
C ILE A 77 17.11 -17.42 -5.17
N LYS A 78 17.27 -17.35 -3.86
CA LYS A 78 16.41 -18.03 -2.89
C LYS A 78 15.52 -17.02 -2.20
N MET A 79 14.22 -17.22 -2.32
CA MET A 79 13.20 -16.39 -1.67
C MET A 79 12.63 -17.20 -0.50
N PHE A 80 13.08 -16.90 0.71
CA PHE A 80 12.58 -17.51 1.92
C PHE A 80 11.22 -16.93 2.28
N LEU A 81 10.27 -17.79 2.58
CA LEU A 81 8.90 -17.42 2.92
C LEU A 81 8.77 -17.32 4.44
N SER A 82 8.54 -16.15 4.95
CA SER A 82 8.38 -15.87 6.39
C SER A 82 7.44 -14.69 6.57
N ASP A 83 6.60 -14.75 7.58
CA ASP A 83 5.75 -13.68 8.10
C ASP A 83 6.23 -13.16 9.46
N ASP A 84 7.38 -13.64 9.95
CA ASP A 84 7.99 -13.23 11.21
C ASP A 84 9.17 -12.28 10.96
N ALA A 85 8.92 -10.98 11.14
CA ALA A 85 9.92 -9.93 10.98
C ALA A 85 11.13 -10.09 11.93
N ASN A 86 10.97 -10.67 13.12
CA ASN A 86 12.08 -10.94 14.03
C ASN A 86 12.99 -12.05 13.49
N ASN A 87 12.38 -13.09 12.91
CA ASN A 87 13.14 -14.15 12.24
C ASN A 87 13.89 -13.60 11.02
N MET A 88 13.23 -12.76 10.19
CA MET A 88 13.88 -12.11 9.06
C MET A 88 15.09 -11.29 9.51
N LEU A 89 14.93 -10.42 10.48
CA LEU A 89 16.00 -9.58 11.01
C LEU A 89 17.15 -10.40 11.60
N SER A 90 16.85 -11.49 12.33
CA SER A 90 17.86 -12.39 12.87
C SER A 90 18.70 -13.05 11.77
N ASN A 91 18.06 -13.51 10.69
CA ASN A 91 18.74 -14.12 9.56
C ASN A 91 19.56 -13.12 8.75
N PHE A 92 19.11 -11.87 8.65
CA PHE A 92 19.90 -10.79 8.07
C PHE A 92 21.14 -10.48 8.93
N LYS A 93 20.96 -10.27 10.23
CA LYS A 93 22.06 -9.95 11.15
C LYS A 93 23.15 -11.06 11.23
N ASN A 94 22.78 -12.32 11.08
CA ASN A 94 23.73 -13.44 11.06
C ASN A 94 24.34 -13.73 9.67
N GLY A 95 23.93 -12.99 8.63
CA GLY A 95 24.42 -13.13 7.26
C GLY A 95 23.82 -14.29 6.48
N SER A 96 22.81 -14.97 6.99
CA SER A 96 22.13 -16.07 6.26
C SER A 96 21.24 -15.52 5.14
N TRP A 97 20.62 -14.37 5.34
CA TRP A 97 19.83 -13.67 4.33
C TRP A 97 20.49 -12.35 3.99
N LEU A 98 20.54 -12.03 2.71
CA LEU A 98 21.23 -10.84 2.18
C LEU A 98 20.30 -9.64 2.02
N LEU A 99 18.99 -9.88 1.98
CA LEU A 99 17.97 -8.86 1.85
C LEU A 99 16.73 -9.33 2.60
N ILE A 100 16.09 -8.42 3.30
CA ILE A 100 14.78 -8.60 3.93
C ILE A 100 13.92 -7.39 3.55
N ASP A 101 12.62 -7.57 3.43
CA ASP A 101 11.66 -6.55 3.02
C ASP A 101 10.79 -6.05 4.17
N ASP A 102 10.93 -6.66 5.35
CA ASP A 102 10.23 -6.23 6.56
C ASP A 102 11.15 -6.33 7.79
N VAL A 103 10.91 -5.47 8.77
CA VAL A 103 11.63 -5.41 10.04
C VAL A 103 10.66 -5.15 11.20
N PRO A 104 10.98 -5.62 12.43
CA PRO A 104 10.15 -5.28 13.59
C PRO A 104 10.10 -3.78 13.81
N THR A 105 8.90 -3.22 13.98
CA THR A 105 8.68 -1.76 14.09
C THR A 105 9.47 -1.14 15.25
N ASN A 106 9.59 -1.85 16.38
CA ASN A 106 10.36 -1.42 17.52
C ASN A 106 11.88 -1.38 17.31
N GLU A 107 12.38 -2.01 16.25
CA GLU A 107 13.81 -2.02 15.87
C GLU A 107 14.17 -0.92 14.85
N ILE A 108 13.19 -0.29 14.19
CA ILE A 108 13.41 0.64 13.08
C ILE A 108 14.36 1.78 13.47
N ALA A 109 14.16 2.41 14.62
CA ALA A 109 15.02 3.51 15.06
C ALA A 109 16.47 3.07 15.26
N THR A 110 16.69 1.87 15.82
CA THR A 110 18.01 1.27 15.99
C THR A 110 18.63 0.91 14.64
N LEU A 111 17.85 0.30 13.76
CA LEU A 111 18.33 -0.11 12.43
C LEU A 111 18.72 1.08 11.56
N LYS A 112 17.94 2.16 11.56
CA LYS A 112 18.28 3.41 10.86
C LYS A 112 19.61 4.00 11.32
N LYS A 113 20.00 3.77 12.57
CA LYS A 113 21.28 4.25 13.13
C LYS A 113 22.41 3.27 12.88
N ASP A 114 22.22 2.00 13.21
CA ASP A 114 23.29 1.01 13.24
C ASP A 114 23.59 0.38 11.87
N TYR A 115 22.59 0.41 10.98
CA TYR A 115 22.65 -0.09 9.60
C TYR A 115 22.32 1.01 8.58
N ALA A 116 22.81 2.23 8.81
CA ALA A 116 22.46 3.41 8.01
C ALA A 116 22.78 3.28 6.51
N ASN A 117 23.74 2.42 6.13
CA ASN A 117 24.09 2.17 4.73
C ASN A 117 23.27 1.04 4.09
N GLU A 118 22.67 0.18 4.89
CA GLU A 118 21.91 -1.00 4.47
C GLU A 118 20.41 -0.78 4.59
N PHE A 119 19.98 0.10 5.53
CA PHE A 119 18.57 0.41 5.74
C PHE A 119 18.07 1.40 4.68
N VAL A 120 17.20 0.91 3.80
CA VAL A 120 16.66 1.71 2.69
C VAL A 120 15.18 1.99 2.92
N VAL A 121 14.80 3.27 2.86
CA VAL A 121 13.40 3.69 2.78
C VAL A 121 13.07 3.96 1.33
N ALA A 122 12.17 3.18 0.75
CA ALA A 122 11.70 3.34 -0.61
C ALA A 122 10.29 3.94 -0.60
N GLY A 123 10.12 5.11 -1.22
CA GLY A 123 8.82 5.73 -1.39
C GLY A 123 7.92 4.91 -2.30
N GLN A 124 6.64 4.81 -1.94
CA GLN A 124 5.60 4.18 -2.76
C GLN A 124 4.48 5.18 -3.04
N ILE A 125 3.94 5.14 -4.25
CA ILE A 125 2.76 5.92 -4.60
C ILE A 125 1.53 5.12 -4.15
N GLY A 126 1.11 5.35 -2.92
CA GLY A 126 -0.01 4.65 -2.32
C GLY A 126 -0.55 5.38 -1.10
N THR A 127 -1.82 5.17 -0.79
CA THR A 127 -2.48 5.72 0.39
C THR A 127 -3.07 4.58 1.20
N TYR A 128 -2.62 4.44 2.44
CA TYR A 128 -3.23 3.53 3.41
C TYR A 128 -4.41 4.23 4.09
N TYR A 129 -5.59 3.63 4.07
CA TYR A 129 -6.80 4.27 4.55
C TYR A 129 -7.73 3.32 5.29
N VAL A 130 -8.57 3.87 6.14
CA VAL A 130 -9.67 3.14 6.81
C VAL A 130 -10.90 3.17 5.91
N CYS A 131 -11.43 2.00 5.62
CA CYS A 131 -12.65 1.84 4.85
C CYS A 131 -13.86 1.68 5.78
N TRP A 132 -14.88 2.51 5.57
CA TRP A 132 -16.12 2.42 6.33
C TRP A 132 -17.06 1.38 5.75
N ASN A 133 -17.66 0.53 6.60
CA ASN A 133 -18.83 -0.25 6.20
C ASN A 133 -20.05 0.67 6.14
N ILE A 134 -20.36 1.19 4.97
CA ILE A 134 -21.48 2.12 4.76
C ILE A 134 -22.86 1.47 4.93
N ASN A 135 -22.94 0.15 5.00
CA ASN A 135 -24.20 -0.57 5.24
C ASN A 135 -24.58 -0.64 6.73
N GLU A 136 -23.64 -0.31 7.63
CA GLU A 136 -23.93 -0.26 9.07
C GLU A 136 -24.68 1.02 9.44
N ASP A 137 -25.76 0.84 10.20
CA ASP A 137 -26.57 1.93 10.72
C ASP A 137 -25.90 2.56 11.95
N LEU A 138 -25.36 3.75 11.79
CA LEU A 138 -24.74 4.51 12.89
C LEU A 138 -25.74 5.25 13.76
N LEU A 139 -27.02 5.27 13.36
CA LEU A 139 -28.10 5.97 14.08
C LEU A 139 -29.31 5.03 14.27
N PRO A 140 -29.13 3.87 14.95
CA PRO A 140 -30.23 2.95 15.19
C PRO A 140 -31.27 3.63 16.09
N GLY A 141 -32.55 3.55 15.70
CA GLY A 141 -33.66 4.16 16.43
C GLY A 141 -33.84 5.67 16.23
N SER A 142 -33.06 6.30 15.35
CA SER A 142 -33.27 7.70 14.95
C SER A 142 -34.56 7.82 14.10
N GLU A 143 -35.23 8.96 14.24
CA GLU A 143 -36.39 9.31 13.39
C GLU A 143 -35.95 9.79 11.98
N LEU A 144 -34.67 10.06 11.77
CA LEU A 144 -34.12 10.44 10.47
C LEU A 144 -34.25 9.31 9.45
N THR A 145 -34.65 9.64 8.23
CA THR A 145 -34.82 8.69 7.14
C THR A 145 -34.24 9.21 5.83
N GLY A 146 -33.98 8.28 4.89
CA GLY A 146 -33.54 8.61 3.54
C GLY A 146 -32.27 9.48 3.50
N VAL A 147 -32.27 10.52 2.68
CA VAL A 147 -31.11 11.41 2.46
C VAL A 147 -30.67 12.15 3.73
N GLU A 148 -31.59 12.48 4.63
CA GLU A 148 -31.24 13.17 5.88
C GLU A 148 -30.44 12.25 6.80
N LYS A 149 -30.85 10.97 6.91
CA LYS A 149 -30.12 9.98 7.69
C LYS A 149 -28.74 9.73 7.09
N GLU A 150 -28.63 9.59 5.77
CA GLU A 150 -27.34 9.41 5.10
C GLU A 150 -26.37 10.58 5.33
N LYS A 151 -26.83 11.82 5.27
CA LYS A 151 -26.04 13.00 5.59
C LYS A 151 -25.56 12.98 7.03
N ALA A 152 -26.43 12.65 7.97
CA ALA A 152 -26.08 12.55 9.39
C ALA A 152 -25.00 11.46 9.62
N GLN A 153 -25.14 10.30 8.99
CA GLN A 153 -24.16 9.23 9.07
C GLN A 153 -22.83 9.62 8.41
N GLN A 154 -22.85 10.38 7.32
CA GLN A 154 -21.65 10.94 6.70
C GLN A 154 -20.94 11.93 7.64
N GLU A 155 -21.68 12.83 8.30
CA GLU A 155 -21.10 13.75 9.31
C GLU A 155 -20.45 12.97 10.45
N ILE A 156 -21.08 11.90 10.94
CA ILE A 156 -20.53 11.03 11.99
C ILE A 156 -19.22 10.38 11.52
N ARG A 157 -19.20 9.75 10.33
CA ARG A 157 -17.99 9.14 9.79
C ARG A 157 -16.85 10.16 9.62
N SER A 158 -17.18 11.35 9.13
CA SER A 158 -16.20 12.44 8.98
C SER A 158 -15.68 12.91 10.34
N ALA A 159 -16.53 13.01 11.35
CA ALA A 159 -16.12 13.36 12.71
C ALA A 159 -15.19 12.28 13.32
N ILE A 160 -15.51 11.00 13.16
CA ILE A 160 -14.64 9.92 13.64
C ILE A 160 -13.30 9.95 12.90
N ALA A 161 -13.27 10.27 11.61
CA ALA A 161 -12.03 10.39 10.84
C ALA A 161 -11.10 11.50 11.36
N LEU A 162 -11.62 12.54 12.00
CA LEU A 162 -10.85 13.59 12.66
C LEU A 162 -10.16 13.12 13.97
N LEU A 163 -10.62 12.01 14.56
CA LEU A 163 -10.05 11.46 15.80
C LEU A 163 -8.80 10.60 15.57
N PHE A 164 -8.41 10.33 14.33
CA PHE A 164 -7.17 9.64 14.04
C PHE A 164 -5.99 10.62 14.13
N ASP A 165 -5.11 10.38 15.08
CA ASP A 165 -3.81 11.08 15.15
C ASP A 165 -2.87 10.51 14.09
N ARG A 166 -2.89 11.14 12.92
CA ARG A 166 -2.11 10.68 11.77
C ARG A 166 -0.61 10.86 12.00
N SER A 167 -0.21 11.91 12.68
CA SER A 167 1.19 12.16 13.01
C SER A 167 1.73 11.08 13.94
N TYR A 168 0.98 10.70 14.98
CA TYR A 168 1.34 9.59 15.84
C TYR A 168 1.43 8.26 15.08
N ILE A 169 0.46 8.00 14.18
CA ILE A 169 0.46 6.77 13.37
C ILE A 169 1.73 6.66 12.52
N VAL A 170 2.12 7.72 11.82
CA VAL A 170 3.29 7.64 10.93
C VAL A 170 4.62 7.72 11.67
N ASN A 171 4.72 8.49 12.75
CA ASN A 171 5.97 8.74 13.45
C ASN A 171 6.28 7.70 14.52
N ASP A 172 5.26 7.20 15.22
CA ASP A 172 5.44 6.34 16.40
C ASP A 172 5.01 4.89 16.14
N VAL A 173 3.99 4.67 15.30
CA VAL A 173 3.48 3.32 15.01
C VAL A 173 4.14 2.73 13.77
N ALA A 174 4.05 3.39 12.62
CA ALA A 174 4.56 2.87 11.34
C ALA A 174 6.08 3.04 11.20
N GLN A 175 6.60 4.25 11.44
CA GLN A 175 8.02 4.60 11.44
C GLN A 175 8.77 4.31 10.13
N GLY A 176 8.08 3.90 9.07
CA GLY A 176 8.65 3.52 7.78
C GLY A 176 9.06 4.72 6.91
N GLY A 177 8.67 5.94 7.28
CA GLY A 177 8.89 7.16 6.49
C GLY A 177 7.63 7.61 5.74
N GLU A 178 6.48 7.06 6.09
CA GLU A 178 5.18 7.51 5.63
C GLU A 178 4.93 8.97 6.03
N VAL A 179 4.05 9.63 5.30
CA VAL A 179 3.59 10.98 5.63
C VAL A 179 2.08 10.97 5.88
N PRO A 180 1.56 11.81 6.79
CA PRO A 180 0.12 11.93 7.00
C PRO A 180 -0.59 12.29 5.69
N ALA A 181 -1.66 11.56 5.35
CA ALA A 181 -2.42 11.81 4.14
C ALA A 181 -3.58 12.77 4.40
N SER A 182 -3.66 13.84 3.61
CA SER A 182 -4.78 14.80 3.60
C SER A 182 -5.85 14.44 2.59
N SER A 183 -5.55 13.57 1.62
CA SER A 183 -6.45 13.15 0.55
C SER A 183 -6.23 11.68 0.18
N PHE A 184 -7.13 11.15 -0.68
CA PHE A 184 -7.01 9.76 -1.16
C PHE A 184 -5.88 9.59 -2.17
N VAL A 185 -5.61 10.60 -2.98
CA VAL A 185 -4.53 10.53 -3.98
C VAL A 185 -3.20 10.83 -3.32
N ALA A 186 -2.28 9.88 -3.42
CA ALA A 186 -0.96 9.97 -2.82
C ALA A 186 -0.10 11.07 -3.47
N MET A 187 0.84 11.61 -2.69
CA MET A 187 1.91 12.46 -3.22
C MET A 187 2.74 11.70 -4.28
N GLY A 188 3.25 12.43 -5.26
CA GLY A 188 3.98 11.85 -6.38
C GLY A 188 3.11 11.49 -7.60
N MET A 189 1.77 11.50 -7.48
CA MET A 189 0.88 11.49 -8.62
C MET A 189 0.83 12.86 -9.28
N THR A 190 0.93 12.90 -10.61
CA THR A 190 0.92 14.15 -11.38
C THR A 190 -0.40 14.36 -12.10
N ASP A 191 -0.81 15.61 -12.23
CA ASP A 191 -1.88 16.04 -13.11
C ASP A 191 -1.39 16.15 -14.57
N ALA A 192 -2.29 16.43 -15.50
CA ALA A 192 -1.99 16.53 -16.93
C ALA A 192 -0.94 17.59 -17.28
N ASP A 193 -0.79 18.62 -16.47
CA ASP A 193 0.21 19.69 -16.62
C ASP A 193 1.56 19.38 -15.93
N GLY A 194 1.69 18.21 -15.28
CA GLY A 194 2.86 17.79 -14.54
C GLY A 194 2.94 18.32 -13.10
N SER A 195 1.95 19.06 -12.65
CA SER A 195 1.84 19.48 -11.23
C SER A 195 1.43 18.30 -10.34
N GLU A 196 1.69 18.40 -9.03
CA GLU A 196 1.24 17.37 -8.10
C GLU A 196 -0.28 17.41 -7.93
N PHE A 197 -0.93 16.30 -8.30
CA PHE A 197 -2.39 16.19 -8.26
C PHE A 197 -2.98 16.44 -6.87
N TYR A 198 -2.36 15.95 -5.80
CA TYR A 198 -2.90 16.12 -4.46
C TYR A 198 -3.06 17.59 -4.05
N LYS A 199 -2.22 18.49 -4.57
CA LYS A 199 -2.31 19.94 -4.33
C LYS A 199 -3.50 20.58 -5.02
N ASN A 200 -4.01 19.95 -6.09
CA ASN A 200 -5.14 20.40 -6.88
C ASN A 200 -6.46 19.76 -6.43
N ALA A 201 -6.43 18.72 -5.60
CA ALA A 201 -7.55 17.85 -5.25
C ALA A 201 -8.46 18.39 -4.15
N GLY A 202 -8.86 19.65 -4.27
CA GLY A 202 -9.72 20.30 -3.29
C GLY A 202 -8.95 20.78 -2.06
N SER A 203 -9.33 21.93 -1.55
CA SER A 203 -8.73 22.53 -0.36
C SER A 203 -9.75 23.37 0.38
N SER A 204 -9.52 23.58 1.69
CA SER A 204 -10.08 24.69 2.42
C SER A 204 -9.16 25.92 2.27
N GLU A 205 -9.52 27.03 2.91
CA GLU A 205 -8.64 28.22 2.98
C GLU A 205 -7.34 27.91 3.74
N ASP A 206 -7.38 26.94 4.66
CA ASP A 206 -6.30 26.69 5.61
C ASP A 206 -5.42 25.48 5.24
N TYR A 207 -5.95 24.49 4.46
CA TYR A 207 -5.24 23.27 4.11
C TYR A 207 -5.70 22.66 2.79
N VAL A 208 -4.85 21.78 2.23
CA VAL A 208 -5.16 21.00 1.03
C VAL A 208 -5.72 19.64 1.43
N GLY A 209 -6.76 19.18 0.71
CA GLY A 209 -7.39 17.87 0.96
C GLY A 209 -8.62 17.95 1.87
N TYR A 210 -8.91 16.86 2.56
CA TYR A 210 -10.10 16.70 3.40
C TYR A 210 -9.87 16.97 4.88
N TYR A 211 -8.61 16.93 5.30
CA TYR A 211 -8.22 17.05 6.70
C TYR A 211 -7.03 18.00 6.84
N ASP A 212 -7.04 18.79 7.89
CA ASP A 212 -5.84 19.46 8.36
C ASP A 212 -4.92 18.43 9.01
N ILE A 213 -3.72 18.28 8.44
CA ILE A 213 -2.69 17.31 8.87
C ILE A 213 -1.47 18.00 9.48
N SER A 214 -1.56 19.30 9.77
CA SER A 214 -0.48 20.00 10.49
C SER A 214 -0.27 19.40 11.89
N ASP A 215 0.96 19.42 12.38
CA ASP A 215 1.34 18.75 13.64
C ASP A 215 0.53 19.20 14.85
N ASP A 216 0.05 20.45 14.85
CA ASP A 216 -0.74 21.05 15.91
C ASP A 216 -2.26 20.97 15.70
N SER A 217 -2.72 20.41 14.58
CA SER A 217 -4.14 20.37 14.22
C SER A 217 -4.95 19.32 15.01
N TYR A 218 -4.31 18.29 15.54
CA TYR A 218 -5.02 17.14 16.12
C TYR A 218 -5.96 17.49 17.28
N ALA A 219 -5.52 18.35 18.20
CA ALA A 219 -6.36 18.79 19.32
C ALA A 219 -7.62 19.54 18.85
N ALA A 220 -7.47 20.41 17.85
CA ALA A 220 -8.59 21.15 17.25
C ALA A 220 -9.52 20.21 16.48
N ASN A 221 -8.97 19.24 15.76
CA ASN A 221 -9.73 18.20 15.07
C ASN A 221 -10.56 17.35 16.06
N CYS A 222 -9.99 16.97 17.21
CA CYS A 222 -10.73 16.25 18.25
C CYS A 222 -11.90 17.10 18.81
N GLN A 223 -11.68 18.38 19.07
CA GLN A 223 -12.76 19.27 19.54
C GLN A 223 -13.89 19.37 18.51
N LYS A 224 -13.55 19.58 17.25
CA LYS A 224 -14.51 19.63 16.14
C LYS A 224 -15.29 18.30 15.99
N ALA A 225 -14.60 17.18 16.13
CA ALA A 225 -15.24 15.85 16.08
C ALA A 225 -16.27 15.69 17.22
N VAL A 226 -15.90 16.05 18.44
CA VAL A 226 -16.79 15.98 19.60
C VAL A 226 -18.02 16.89 19.44
N GLU A 227 -17.85 18.09 18.90
CA GLU A 227 -18.96 19.01 18.61
C GLU A 227 -19.96 18.41 17.62
N VAL A 228 -19.46 17.79 16.56
CA VAL A 228 -20.30 17.11 15.57
C VAL A 228 -21.00 15.89 16.18
N LEU A 229 -20.26 15.03 16.88
CA LEU A 229 -20.82 13.80 17.46
C LEU A 229 -21.90 14.09 18.53
N LYS A 230 -21.78 15.19 19.30
CA LYS A 230 -22.78 15.61 20.28
C LYS A 230 -24.15 15.98 19.68
N LYS A 231 -24.21 16.23 18.36
CA LYS A 231 -25.49 16.43 17.67
C LYS A 231 -26.32 15.14 17.63
N TYR A 232 -25.67 13.99 17.65
CA TYR A 232 -26.25 12.68 17.39
C TYR A 232 -26.22 11.73 18.59
N TYR A 233 -25.30 11.91 19.50
CA TYR A 233 -25.09 11.05 20.66
C TYR A 233 -25.13 11.85 21.97
N SER A 234 -25.88 11.37 22.95
CA SER A 234 -26.05 12.03 24.26
C SER A 234 -24.89 11.77 25.23
N ASN A 235 -24.17 10.68 25.05
CA ASN A 235 -23.08 10.25 25.94
C ASN A 235 -21.78 10.12 25.16
N ILE A 236 -21.00 11.19 25.07
CA ILE A 236 -19.66 11.20 24.51
C ILE A 236 -18.71 11.50 25.67
N ASN A 237 -17.93 10.49 26.06
CA ASN A 237 -16.82 10.64 26.98
C ASN A 237 -15.57 10.93 26.14
N ALA A 238 -15.10 12.16 26.20
CA ALA A 238 -13.85 12.60 25.60
C ALA A 238 -12.68 12.46 26.56
#